data_0c2f1b3dd9722950f7fe2fc9162c7574
#
_entry.id   0c2f1b3dd9722950f7fe2fc9162c7574
#
_cell.length_a   1.000
_cell.length_b   1.000
_cell.length_c   1.000
_cell.angle_alpha   90.00
_cell.angle_beta   90.00
_cell.angle_gamma   90.00
#
_symmetry.space_group_name_H-M   'P 1'
#
loop_
_entity.id
_entity.type
_entity.pdbx_description
1 polymer ?
#
loop_
_entity_poly.entity_id
_entity_poly.type
_entity_poly.pdbx_seq_one_letter_code
_entity_poly.pdbx_strand_id
1 'polypeptide(L)'
;MTPKICVSITGETVDEVVQMIKSAEHDGVDLFEIRLDYLKEDADLSRIRGCTERLLIATERLSSEGGFFEGTEEERMKTLLEAARVGFNLIDIELETPGAAERVQELREARCKVIVSSHTTERPDLSRLEATFGKERQLRPDLCKIVTRAETMSDNLTSLQFLAQASALSETICFCMGPMGRVSRVLSPLFGGAFTYAAVARGKEAASGQLTAPEMRQLYRLLGVNYEDNK
;
A
#
# COMPACT_ATOMS: atom_id res chain seq x y z
N MET A 1 -8.35 13.91 -12.32
CA MET A 1 -8.36 12.59 -11.65
C MET A 1 -8.30 12.86 -10.17
N THR A 2 -9.21 12.27 -9.38
CA THR A 2 -9.27 12.50 -7.94
C THR A 2 -8.23 11.63 -7.24
N PRO A 3 -7.31 12.17 -6.42
CA PRO A 3 -6.31 11.41 -5.69
C PRO A 3 -6.97 10.43 -4.71
N LYS A 4 -6.66 9.14 -4.85
CA LYS A 4 -7.14 8.11 -3.93
C LYS A 4 -6.19 7.97 -2.73
N ILE A 5 -6.76 7.79 -1.54
CA ILE A 5 -6.02 7.61 -0.28
C ILE A 5 -6.33 6.24 0.30
N CYS A 6 -5.29 5.44 0.49
CA CYS A 6 -5.28 4.20 1.27
C CYS A 6 -4.85 4.52 2.70
N VAL A 7 -5.62 4.10 3.70
CA VAL A 7 -5.19 4.22 5.10
C VAL A 7 -4.65 2.87 5.58
N SER A 8 -3.41 2.89 6.09
CA SER A 8 -2.80 1.69 6.70
C SER A 8 -3.33 1.50 8.12
N ILE A 9 -3.82 0.29 8.41
CA ILE A 9 -4.38 -0.14 9.69
C ILE A 9 -3.39 -1.10 10.36
N THR A 10 -2.94 -0.75 11.56
CA THR A 10 -1.88 -1.43 12.31
C THR A 10 -2.34 -1.90 13.70
N GLY A 11 -3.57 -2.38 13.82
CA GLY A 11 -4.10 -2.92 15.07
C GLY A 11 -3.43 -4.25 15.45
N GLU A 12 -3.25 -4.47 16.75
CA GLU A 12 -2.68 -5.70 17.29
C GLU A 12 -3.74 -6.80 17.51
N THR A 13 -5.02 -6.41 17.54
CA THR A 13 -6.17 -7.31 17.67
C THR A 13 -7.22 -6.99 16.60
N VAL A 14 -8.10 -7.96 16.31
CA VAL A 14 -9.23 -7.77 15.38
C VAL A 14 -10.13 -6.62 15.84
N ASP A 15 -10.36 -6.47 17.15
CA ASP A 15 -11.16 -5.37 17.70
C ASP A 15 -10.54 -4.01 17.42
N GLU A 16 -9.22 -3.88 17.62
CA GLU A 16 -8.49 -2.64 17.30
C GLU A 16 -8.54 -2.32 15.81
N VAL A 17 -8.32 -3.31 14.94
CA VAL A 17 -8.44 -3.16 13.48
C VAL A 17 -9.82 -2.62 13.10
N VAL A 18 -10.89 -3.23 13.61
CA VAL A 18 -12.27 -2.80 13.34
C VAL A 18 -12.53 -1.38 13.85
N GLN A 19 -12.06 -1.04 15.05
CA GLN A 19 -12.18 0.31 15.61
C GLN A 19 -11.44 1.35 14.77
N MET A 20 -10.20 1.05 14.33
CA MET A 20 -9.41 1.93 13.48
C MET A 20 -10.09 2.18 12.13
N ILE A 21 -10.60 1.13 11.47
CA ILE A 21 -11.38 1.25 10.22
C ILE A 21 -12.58 2.18 10.43
N LYS A 22 -13.42 1.90 11.43
CA LYS A 22 -14.61 2.70 11.71
C LYS A 22 -14.30 4.16 12.03
N SER A 23 -13.20 4.42 12.75
CA SER A 23 -12.80 5.78 13.09
C SER A 23 -12.38 6.60 11.86
N ALA A 24 -11.78 5.95 10.85
CA ALA A 24 -11.27 6.61 9.64
C ALA A 24 -12.26 6.61 8.46
N GLU A 25 -13.37 5.86 8.54
CA GLU A 25 -14.27 5.64 7.41
C GLU A 25 -14.87 6.92 6.81
N HIS A 26 -15.01 7.95 7.64
CA HIS A 26 -15.54 9.26 7.24
C HIS A 26 -14.47 10.32 6.91
N ASP A 27 -13.19 9.97 7.01
CA ASP A 27 -12.06 10.88 6.76
C ASP A 27 -11.70 11.02 5.27
N GLY A 28 -12.61 10.66 4.38
CA GLY A 28 -12.38 10.71 2.93
C GLY A 28 -11.42 9.61 2.47
N VAL A 29 -11.44 8.45 3.08
CA VAL A 29 -10.63 7.27 2.74
C VAL A 29 -11.28 6.52 1.57
N ASP A 30 -10.49 6.08 0.60
CA ASP A 30 -10.97 5.30 -0.54
C ASP A 30 -10.83 3.79 -0.30
N LEU A 31 -9.75 3.38 0.40
CA LEU A 31 -9.47 1.99 0.70
C LEU A 31 -8.62 1.87 1.97
N PHE A 32 -8.61 0.69 2.57
CA PHE A 32 -7.78 0.38 3.74
C PHE A 32 -6.76 -0.71 3.40
N GLU A 33 -5.53 -0.56 3.88
CA GLU A 33 -4.53 -1.62 3.94
C GLU A 33 -4.52 -2.20 5.35
N ILE A 34 -4.83 -3.49 5.48
CA ILE A 34 -4.79 -4.19 6.76
C ILE A 34 -3.42 -4.85 6.89
N ARG A 35 -2.63 -4.39 7.83
CA ARG A 35 -1.31 -4.90 8.16
C ARG A 35 -1.44 -6.11 9.08
N LEU A 36 -1.60 -7.29 8.49
CA LEU A 36 -1.78 -8.55 9.20
C LEU A 36 -0.57 -8.91 10.05
N ASP A 37 0.61 -8.49 9.64
CA ASP A 37 1.87 -8.67 10.37
C ASP A 37 1.93 -7.95 11.73
N TYR A 38 0.98 -7.06 12.05
CA TYR A 38 0.84 -6.46 13.39
C TYR A 38 -0.06 -7.27 14.33
N LEU A 39 -0.90 -8.16 13.80
CA LEU A 39 -1.83 -8.94 14.61
C LEU A 39 -1.07 -9.96 15.47
N LYS A 40 -1.42 -10.02 16.75
CA LYS A 40 -0.82 -10.91 17.75
C LYS A 40 -1.67 -12.15 18.06
N GLU A 41 -2.79 -12.30 17.35
CA GLU A 41 -3.77 -13.37 17.53
C GLU A 41 -4.19 -13.93 16.18
N ASP A 42 -4.78 -15.12 16.18
CA ASP A 42 -5.42 -15.68 15.00
C ASP A 42 -6.56 -14.75 14.56
N ALA A 43 -6.46 -14.21 13.36
CA ALA A 43 -7.34 -13.18 12.88
C ALA A 43 -8.65 -13.76 12.32
N ASP A 44 -9.79 -13.32 12.85
CA ASP A 44 -11.08 -13.45 12.15
C ASP A 44 -11.14 -12.43 10.99
N LEU A 45 -10.56 -12.82 9.85
CA LEU A 45 -10.53 -11.98 8.64
C LEU A 45 -11.93 -11.70 8.07
N SER A 46 -12.90 -12.61 8.29
CA SER A 46 -14.28 -12.41 7.87
C SER A 46 -14.93 -11.25 8.63
N ARG A 47 -14.63 -11.11 9.91
CA ARG A 47 -15.09 -10.00 10.74
C ARG A 47 -14.49 -8.66 10.30
N ILE A 48 -13.19 -8.66 9.95
CA ILE A 48 -12.53 -7.47 9.39
C ILE A 48 -13.19 -7.10 8.06
N ARG A 49 -13.39 -8.07 7.14
CA ARG A 49 -14.03 -7.80 5.85
C ARG A 49 -15.45 -7.26 6.02
N GLY A 50 -16.21 -7.81 6.96
CA GLY A 50 -17.61 -7.44 7.20
C GLY A 50 -17.81 -6.08 7.88
N CYS A 51 -16.76 -5.40 8.35
CA CYS A 51 -16.91 -4.15 9.10
C CYS A 51 -16.99 -2.89 8.21
N THR A 52 -16.68 -2.97 6.91
CA THR A 52 -16.69 -1.84 5.97
C THR A 52 -17.01 -2.28 4.55
N GLU A 53 -17.60 -1.38 3.77
CA GLU A 53 -17.81 -1.57 2.31
C GLU A 53 -16.63 -1.08 1.47
N ARG A 54 -15.62 -0.44 2.09
CA ARG A 54 -14.44 0.03 1.38
C ARG A 54 -13.59 -1.13 0.89
N LEU A 55 -12.80 -0.87 -0.15
CA LEU A 55 -11.82 -1.84 -0.64
C LEU A 55 -10.78 -2.14 0.43
N LEU A 56 -10.44 -3.41 0.61
CA LEU A 56 -9.41 -3.86 1.54
C LEU A 56 -8.22 -4.45 0.79
N ILE A 57 -7.04 -4.06 1.22
CA ILE A 57 -5.76 -4.69 0.88
C ILE A 57 -5.32 -5.52 2.09
N ALA A 58 -4.97 -6.78 1.90
CA ALA A 58 -4.25 -7.55 2.92
C ALA A 58 -2.75 -7.51 2.65
N THR A 59 -2.00 -7.12 3.67
CA THR A 59 -0.53 -7.06 3.64
C THR A 59 0.01 -7.79 4.86
N GLU A 60 0.82 -8.83 4.65
CA GLU A 60 1.57 -9.52 5.69
C GLU A 60 3.06 -9.34 5.41
N ARG A 61 3.57 -8.16 5.83
CA ARG A 61 4.89 -7.67 5.45
C ARG A 61 6.00 -8.41 6.17
N LEU A 62 6.96 -8.92 5.38
CA LEU A 62 8.18 -9.55 5.90
C LEU A 62 9.02 -8.57 6.71
N SER A 63 9.68 -9.06 7.76
CA SER A 63 10.61 -8.28 8.58
C SER A 63 11.77 -7.71 7.77
N SER A 64 12.22 -8.41 6.71
CA SER A 64 13.25 -7.94 5.78
C SER A 64 12.86 -6.68 5.00
N GLU A 65 11.57 -6.41 4.83
CA GLU A 65 11.02 -5.21 4.18
C GLU A 65 10.30 -4.25 5.15
N GLY A 66 10.70 -4.30 6.43
CA GLY A 66 10.22 -3.39 7.47
C GLY A 66 8.85 -3.74 8.04
N GLY A 67 8.42 -4.98 7.92
CA GLY A 67 7.25 -5.54 8.60
C GLY A 67 7.62 -6.28 9.89
N PHE A 68 6.67 -7.08 10.40
CA PHE A 68 6.82 -7.87 11.62
C PHE A 68 6.58 -9.36 11.42
N PHE A 69 6.30 -9.80 10.19
CA PHE A 69 6.12 -11.24 9.93
C PHE A 69 7.46 -11.97 9.96
N GLU A 70 7.56 -13.01 10.79
CA GLU A 70 8.76 -13.85 10.99
C GLU A 70 8.50 -15.35 10.74
N GLY A 71 7.29 -15.72 10.27
CA GLY A 71 6.92 -17.10 9.96
C GLY A 71 7.48 -17.62 8.64
N THR A 72 7.06 -18.82 8.26
CA THR A 72 7.40 -19.40 6.97
C THR A 72 6.59 -18.78 5.84
N GLU A 73 7.10 -18.87 4.60
CA GLU A 73 6.38 -18.38 3.44
C GLU A 73 5.04 -19.12 3.22
N GLU A 74 4.98 -20.40 3.55
CA GLU A 74 3.76 -21.20 3.49
C GLU A 74 2.68 -20.69 4.47
N GLU A 75 3.07 -20.33 5.69
CA GLU A 75 2.16 -19.73 6.67
C GLU A 75 1.67 -18.38 6.19
N ARG A 76 2.57 -17.51 5.70
CA ARG A 76 2.23 -16.20 5.15
C ARG A 76 1.23 -16.32 4.00
N MET A 77 1.50 -17.18 3.04
CA MET A 77 0.61 -17.39 1.89
C MET A 77 -0.74 -17.99 2.30
N LYS A 78 -0.77 -18.84 3.32
CA LYS A 78 -2.04 -19.36 3.85
C LYS A 78 -2.94 -18.24 4.35
N THR A 79 -2.41 -17.31 5.13
CA THR A 79 -3.14 -16.13 5.65
C THR A 79 -3.59 -15.22 4.50
N LEU A 80 -2.72 -14.91 3.53
CA LEU A 80 -3.05 -14.08 2.39
C LEU A 80 -4.12 -14.71 1.49
N LEU A 81 -4.07 -16.02 1.25
CA LEU A 81 -5.10 -16.75 0.51
C LEU A 81 -6.43 -16.80 1.27
N GLU A 82 -6.40 -16.90 2.60
CA GLU A 82 -7.62 -16.79 3.41
C GLU A 82 -8.23 -15.39 3.29
N ALA A 83 -7.42 -14.33 3.37
CA ALA A 83 -7.90 -12.97 3.13
C ALA A 83 -8.57 -12.81 1.76
N ALA A 84 -7.98 -13.37 0.70
CA ALA A 84 -8.58 -13.38 -0.63
C ALA A 84 -9.93 -14.11 -0.64
N ARG A 85 -10.05 -15.28 0.02
CA ARG A 85 -11.27 -16.10 0.07
C ARG A 85 -12.41 -15.43 0.82
N VAL A 86 -12.13 -14.68 1.89
CA VAL A 86 -13.15 -13.94 2.65
C VAL A 86 -13.53 -12.62 1.99
N GLY A 87 -12.91 -12.25 0.85
CA GLY A 87 -13.32 -11.13 0.02
C GLY A 87 -12.51 -9.84 0.20
N PHE A 88 -11.25 -9.92 0.65
CA PHE A 88 -10.32 -8.81 0.46
C PHE A 88 -10.12 -8.57 -1.04
N ASN A 89 -10.02 -7.32 -1.43
CA ASN A 89 -10.03 -6.93 -2.84
C ASN A 89 -8.66 -7.01 -3.49
N LEU A 90 -7.60 -6.76 -2.70
CA LEU A 90 -6.21 -6.79 -3.14
C LEU A 90 -5.34 -7.50 -2.09
N ILE A 91 -4.33 -8.19 -2.58
CA ILE A 91 -3.27 -8.79 -1.74
C ILE A 91 -1.93 -8.18 -2.16
N ASP A 92 -1.15 -7.75 -1.18
CA ASP A 92 0.22 -7.23 -1.39
C ASP A 92 1.23 -8.33 -1.08
N ILE A 93 2.04 -8.71 -2.05
CA ILE A 93 3.18 -9.63 -1.88
C ILE A 93 4.46 -8.95 -2.38
N GLU A 94 5.59 -9.28 -1.77
CA GLU A 94 6.88 -8.74 -2.15
C GLU A 94 7.40 -9.34 -3.47
N LEU A 95 8.15 -8.54 -4.24
CA LEU A 95 8.81 -8.97 -5.47
C LEU A 95 9.74 -10.18 -5.25
N GLU A 96 10.46 -10.17 -4.13
CA GLU A 96 11.43 -11.22 -3.78
C GLU A 96 10.79 -12.42 -3.05
N THR A 97 9.47 -12.52 -3.04
CA THR A 97 8.74 -13.68 -2.51
C THR A 97 9.20 -14.96 -3.22
N PRO A 98 9.59 -16.02 -2.50
CA PRO A 98 9.93 -17.30 -3.11
C PRO A 98 8.77 -17.84 -3.95
N GLY A 99 9.03 -18.13 -5.24
CA GLY A 99 7.99 -18.59 -6.16
C GLY A 99 6.94 -17.52 -6.47
N ALA A 100 7.33 -16.23 -6.53
CA ALA A 100 6.41 -15.11 -6.72
C ALA A 100 5.45 -15.28 -7.91
N ALA A 101 5.91 -15.86 -9.02
CA ALA A 101 5.07 -16.08 -10.19
C ALA A 101 3.93 -17.06 -9.91
N GLU A 102 4.21 -18.15 -9.22
CA GLU A 102 3.24 -19.15 -8.79
C GLU A 102 2.28 -18.55 -7.75
N ARG A 103 2.80 -17.76 -6.80
CA ARG A 103 1.99 -17.10 -5.76
C ARG A 103 1.02 -16.06 -6.35
N VAL A 104 1.47 -15.27 -7.32
CA VAL A 104 0.58 -14.36 -8.07
C VAL A 104 -0.53 -15.14 -8.76
N GLN A 105 -0.22 -16.29 -9.35
CA GLN A 105 -1.21 -17.12 -10.02
C GLN A 105 -2.24 -17.71 -9.02
N GLU A 106 -1.79 -18.24 -7.88
CA GLU A 106 -2.65 -18.77 -6.82
C GLU A 106 -3.65 -17.71 -6.31
N LEU A 107 -3.18 -16.46 -6.09
CA LEU A 107 -4.03 -15.35 -5.65
C LEU A 107 -5.05 -14.95 -6.72
N ARG A 108 -4.68 -14.96 -7.99
CA ARG A 108 -5.61 -14.72 -9.09
C ARG A 108 -6.69 -15.79 -9.23
N GLU A 109 -6.34 -17.04 -9.02
CA GLU A 109 -7.31 -18.15 -8.98
C GLU A 109 -8.30 -17.99 -7.83
N ALA A 110 -7.86 -17.38 -6.72
CA ALA A 110 -8.74 -16.93 -5.64
C ALA A 110 -9.57 -15.67 -5.97
N ARG A 111 -9.49 -15.16 -7.21
CA ARG A 111 -10.20 -13.98 -7.74
C ARG A 111 -9.86 -12.68 -7.02
N CYS A 112 -8.64 -12.56 -6.53
CA CYS A 112 -8.13 -11.36 -5.90
C CYS A 112 -7.18 -10.61 -6.83
N LYS A 113 -7.16 -9.27 -6.75
CA LYS A 113 -6.14 -8.45 -7.41
C LYS A 113 -4.83 -8.52 -6.63
N VAL A 114 -3.71 -8.48 -7.34
CA VAL A 114 -2.38 -8.61 -6.73
C VAL A 114 -1.59 -7.33 -6.92
N ILE A 115 -1.04 -6.85 -5.81
CA ILE A 115 0.03 -5.85 -5.77
C ILE A 115 1.34 -6.61 -5.62
N VAL A 116 2.27 -6.42 -6.54
CA VAL A 116 3.66 -6.83 -6.33
C VAL A 116 4.45 -5.61 -5.86
N SER A 117 5.12 -5.73 -4.71
CA SER A 117 5.75 -4.62 -4.04
C SER A 117 7.24 -4.83 -3.78
N SER A 118 7.97 -3.72 -3.75
CA SER A 118 9.38 -3.66 -3.36
C SER A 118 9.62 -2.45 -2.47
N HIS A 119 10.25 -2.66 -1.31
CA HIS A 119 10.60 -1.62 -0.35
C HIS A 119 12.12 -1.62 -0.14
N THR A 120 12.74 -0.46 -0.28
CA THR A 120 14.17 -0.31 -0.03
C THR A 120 14.45 0.95 0.80
N THR A 121 15.47 0.87 1.64
CA THR A 121 15.99 2.02 2.38
C THR A 121 16.97 2.86 1.57
N GLU A 122 17.25 2.45 0.34
CA GLU A 122 18.12 3.20 -0.56
C GLU A 122 17.42 4.41 -1.18
N ARG A 123 18.21 5.40 -1.58
CA ARG A 123 17.71 6.56 -2.32
C ARG A 123 17.21 6.14 -3.71
N PRO A 124 16.20 6.84 -4.26
CA PRO A 124 15.72 6.55 -5.59
C PRO A 124 16.81 6.81 -6.64
N ASP A 125 16.98 5.85 -7.52
CA ASP A 125 17.81 5.91 -8.72
C ASP A 125 16.96 5.46 -9.91
N LEU A 126 16.96 6.23 -11.00
CA LEU A 126 16.04 5.99 -12.11
C LEU A 126 16.25 4.61 -12.74
N SER A 127 17.50 4.21 -12.97
CA SER A 127 17.81 2.92 -13.60
C SER A 127 17.43 1.74 -12.71
N ARG A 128 17.57 1.88 -11.39
CA ARG A 128 17.11 0.85 -10.43
C ARG A 128 15.59 0.78 -10.35
N LEU A 129 14.91 1.92 -10.35
CA LEU A 129 13.44 1.96 -10.38
C LEU A 129 12.89 1.28 -11.64
N GLU A 130 13.47 1.56 -12.81
CA GLU A 130 13.11 0.92 -14.08
C GLU A 130 13.38 -0.59 -14.07
N ALA A 131 14.53 -1.01 -13.53
CA ALA A 131 14.87 -2.43 -13.43
C ALA A 131 13.92 -3.18 -12.48
N THR A 132 13.60 -2.61 -11.31
CA THR A 132 12.63 -3.18 -10.35
C THR A 132 11.24 -3.27 -10.97
N PHE A 133 10.78 -2.19 -11.59
CA PHE A 133 9.49 -2.17 -12.30
C PHE A 133 9.40 -3.23 -13.41
N GLY A 134 10.49 -3.41 -14.16
CA GLY A 134 10.59 -4.45 -15.17
C GLY A 134 10.39 -5.86 -14.59
N LYS A 135 11.01 -6.14 -13.44
CA LYS A 135 10.83 -7.42 -12.72
C LYS A 135 9.41 -7.60 -12.20
N GLU A 136 8.84 -6.56 -11.55
CA GLU A 136 7.45 -6.61 -11.07
C GLU A 136 6.49 -6.89 -12.21
N ARG A 137 6.62 -6.20 -13.35
CA ARG A 137 5.77 -6.40 -14.53
C ARG A 137 5.86 -7.79 -15.14
N GLN A 138 7.02 -8.47 -15.05
CA GLN A 138 7.17 -9.86 -15.52
C GLN A 138 6.24 -10.81 -14.76
N LEU A 139 5.93 -10.52 -13.49
CA LEU A 139 4.96 -11.28 -12.69
C LEU A 139 3.51 -10.96 -13.08
N ARG A 140 3.28 -9.95 -13.93
CA ARG A 140 1.96 -9.50 -14.41
C ARG A 140 1.01 -9.16 -13.25
N PRO A 141 1.40 -8.36 -12.25
CA PRO A 141 0.47 -7.96 -11.18
C PRO A 141 -0.64 -7.05 -11.72
N ASP A 142 -1.68 -6.82 -10.90
CA ASP A 142 -2.66 -5.77 -11.18
C ASP A 142 -2.09 -4.38 -10.87
N LEU A 143 -1.20 -4.28 -9.85
CA LEU A 143 -0.46 -3.07 -9.51
C LEU A 143 1.00 -3.39 -9.21
N CYS A 144 1.90 -2.51 -9.68
CA CYS A 144 3.30 -2.46 -9.26
C CYS A 144 3.47 -1.45 -8.12
N LYS A 145 4.28 -1.76 -7.10
CA LYS A 145 4.49 -0.85 -5.95
C LYS A 145 5.96 -0.77 -5.58
N ILE A 146 6.58 0.39 -5.80
CA ILE A 146 7.98 0.61 -5.48
C ILE A 146 8.10 1.76 -4.47
N VAL A 147 8.68 1.45 -3.31
CA VAL A 147 8.90 2.42 -2.24
C VAL A 147 10.41 2.51 -1.95
N THR A 148 10.96 3.72 -2.08
CA THR A 148 12.36 4.03 -1.78
C THR A 148 12.43 4.95 -0.56
N ARG A 149 13.62 5.40 -0.15
CA ARG A 149 13.80 6.36 0.93
C ARG A 149 14.38 7.67 0.41
N ALA A 150 13.73 8.79 0.74
CA ALA A 150 14.32 10.09 0.48
C ALA A 150 15.24 10.53 1.63
N GLU A 151 16.46 10.95 1.29
CA GLU A 151 17.41 11.62 2.18
C GLU A 151 17.43 13.13 1.93
N THR A 152 17.08 13.54 0.71
CA THR A 152 16.99 14.94 0.30
C THR A 152 15.65 15.23 -0.39
N MET A 153 15.28 16.50 -0.46
CA MET A 153 14.04 16.90 -1.16
C MET A 153 14.07 16.56 -2.66
N SER A 154 15.24 16.59 -3.28
CA SER A 154 15.41 16.27 -4.71
C SER A 154 15.16 14.79 -5.03
N ASP A 155 15.29 13.89 -4.06
CA ASP A 155 15.01 12.46 -4.28
C ASP A 155 13.55 12.23 -4.71
N ASN A 156 12.63 13.07 -4.23
CA ASN A 156 11.23 12.99 -4.62
C ASN A 156 11.02 13.20 -6.12
N LEU A 157 11.85 14.04 -6.77
CA LEU A 157 11.74 14.29 -8.21
C LEU A 157 12.04 13.04 -9.03
N THR A 158 13.06 12.27 -8.64
CA THR A 158 13.40 11.00 -9.30
C THR A 158 12.23 10.01 -9.26
N SER A 159 11.62 9.82 -8.07
CA SER A 159 10.47 8.92 -7.92
C SER A 159 9.23 9.40 -8.69
N LEU A 160 8.95 10.71 -8.70
CA LEU A 160 7.80 11.27 -9.42
C LEU A 160 8.01 11.25 -10.95
N GLN A 161 9.24 11.50 -11.42
CA GLN A 161 9.59 11.38 -12.84
C GLN A 161 9.42 9.94 -13.33
N PHE A 162 9.95 8.98 -12.58
CA PHE A 162 9.76 7.56 -12.87
C PHE A 162 8.27 7.21 -12.90
N LEU A 163 7.51 7.59 -11.87
CA LEU A 163 6.08 7.28 -11.75
C LEU A 163 5.28 7.78 -12.95
N ALA A 164 5.52 9.02 -13.39
CA ALA A 164 4.83 9.60 -14.53
C ALA A 164 5.04 8.79 -15.84
N GLN A 165 6.17 8.11 -15.98
CA GLN A 165 6.45 7.24 -17.12
C GLN A 165 5.87 5.84 -16.90
N ALA A 166 6.06 5.25 -15.72
CA ALA A 166 5.62 3.91 -15.39
C ALA A 166 4.10 3.77 -15.40
N SER A 167 3.36 4.78 -14.92
CA SER A 167 1.90 4.78 -14.88
C SER A 167 1.23 4.73 -16.27
N ALA A 168 1.92 5.13 -17.32
CA ALA A 168 1.45 4.95 -18.69
C ALA A 168 1.52 3.50 -19.20
N LEU A 169 2.28 2.65 -18.51
CA LEU A 169 2.54 1.25 -18.88
C LEU A 169 1.81 0.23 -18.01
N SER A 170 1.54 0.56 -16.75
CA SER A 170 0.86 -0.30 -15.78
C SER A 170 0.33 0.54 -14.60
N GLU A 171 -0.73 0.09 -13.93
CA GLU A 171 -1.11 0.71 -12.65
C GLU A 171 0.05 0.62 -11.66
N THR A 172 0.51 1.75 -11.18
CA THR A 172 1.77 1.86 -10.42
C THR A 172 1.61 2.74 -9.20
N ILE A 173 2.28 2.35 -8.12
CA ILE A 173 2.48 3.14 -6.91
C ILE A 173 3.98 3.36 -6.76
N CYS A 174 4.42 4.62 -6.71
CA CYS A 174 5.81 4.93 -6.44
C CYS A 174 5.92 6.24 -5.66
N PHE A 175 6.65 6.19 -4.55
CA PHE A 175 7.00 7.36 -3.73
C PHE A 175 8.14 7.01 -2.78
N CYS A 176 8.66 8.02 -2.10
CA CYS A 176 9.67 7.85 -1.07
C CYS A 176 9.04 7.79 0.33
N MET A 177 9.60 6.95 1.21
CA MET A 177 9.37 6.98 2.65
C MET A 177 10.35 7.94 3.35
N GLY A 178 10.15 8.14 4.65
CA GLY A 178 10.93 9.05 5.47
C GLY A 178 10.38 10.48 5.48
N PRO A 179 10.85 11.33 6.41
CA PRO A 179 10.36 12.72 6.54
C PRO A 179 10.55 13.54 5.26
N MET A 180 11.66 13.33 4.53
CA MET A 180 11.94 14.02 3.27
C MET A 180 11.09 13.46 2.11
N GLY A 181 10.56 12.23 2.22
CA GLY A 181 9.73 11.59 1.21
C GLY A 181 8.25 12.03 1.18
N ARG A 182 7.81 12.85 2.13
CA ARG A 182 6.41 13.33 2.22
C ARG A 182 5.92 13.97 0.92
N VAL A 183 6.79 14.68 0.23
CA VAL A 183 6.43 15.39 -1.03
C VAL A 183 5.99 14.39 -2.09
N SER A 184 6.80 13.38 -2.40
CA SER A 184 6.42 12.38 -3.40
C SER A 184 5.21 11.55 -2.96
N ARG A 185 5.05 11.26 -1.66
CA ARG A 185 3.87 10.58 -1.11
C ARG A 185 2.59 11.38 -1.36
N VAL A 186 2.60 12.69 -1.15
CA VAL A 186 1.46 13.57 -1.42
C VAL A 186 1.21 13.70 -2.92
N LEU A 187 2.27 13.88 -3.71
CA LEU A 187 2.14 14.19 -5.13
C LEU A 187 1.95 12.96 -6.02
N SER A 188 2.33 11.76 -5.58
CA SER A 188 2.29 10.55 -6.42
C SER A 188 0.95 10.32 -7.14
N PRO A 189 -0.24 10.49 -6.53
CA PRO A 189 -1.49 10.33 -7.26
C PRO A 189 -1.72 11.38 -8.34
N LEU A 190 -1.12 12.56 -8.21
CA LEU A 190 -1.21 13.63 -9.21
C LEU A 190 -0.27 13.40 -10.40
N PHE A 191 0.71 12.51 -10.23
CA PHE A 191 1.65 12.10 -11.28
C PHE A 191 1.34 10.71 -11.85
N GLY A 192 0.09 10.25 -11.72
CA GLY A 192 -0.39 9.00 -12.30
C GLY A 192 -0.34 7.81 -11.36
N GLY A 193 0.04 7.98 -10.09
CA GLY A 193 -0.01 6.92 -9.09
C GLY A 193 -1.44 6.44 -8.82
N ALA A 194 -1.63 5.13 -8.71
CA ALA A 194 -2.94 4.51 -8.50
C ALA A 194 -3.62 5.01 -7.21
N PHE A 195 -2.86 5.13 -6.14
CA PHE A 195 -3.24 5.74 -4.85
C PHE A 195 -1.99 6.02 -4.00
N THR A 196 -2.19 6.70 -2.88
CA THR A 196 -1.14 6.94 -1.88
C THR A 196 -1.55 6.41 -0.51
N TYR A 197 -0.60 6.37 0.42
CA TYR A 197 -0.80 5.81 1.76
C TYR A 197 -0.79 6.89 2.83
N ALA A 198 -1.74 6.81 3.75
CA ALA A 198 -1.89 7.68 4.91
C ALA A 198 -1.98 6.87 6.21
N ALA A 199 -1.73 7.52 7.33
CA ALA A 199 -1.96 6.96 8.65
C ALA A 199 -3.42 7.21 9.10
N VAL A 200 -3.95 6.35 9.97
CA VAL A 200 -5.26 6.53 10.58
C VAL A 200 -5.27 7.74 11.53
N ALA A 201 -4.19 7.96 12.27
CA ALA A 201 -4.00 9.08 13.19
C ALA A 201 -2.51 9.36 13.36
N ARG A 202 -2.17 10.54 13.89
CA ARG A 202 -0.79 10.85 14.29
C ARG A 202 -0.34 9.89 15.41
N GLY A 203 0.89 9.38 15.31
CA GLY A 203 1.43 8.36 16.21
C GLY A 203 0.98 6.93 15.90
N LYS A 204 0.21 6.73 14.82
CA LYS A 204 -0.21 5.42 14.29
C LYS A 204 0.26 5.21 12.84
N GLU A 205 1.41 5.81 12.51
CA GLU A 205 2.01 5.69 11.18
C GLU A 205 2.57 4.27 10.99
N ALA A 206 2.16 3.59 9.93
CA ALA A 206 2.73 2.29 9.52
C ALA A 206 4.13 2.45 8.88
N ALA A 207 4.45 3.64 8.41
CA ALA A 207 5.74 3.97 7.80
C ALA A 207 6.10 5.42 8.05
N SER A 208 7.41 5.68 8.24
CA SER A 208 7.94 7.02 8.45
C SER A 208 7.55 7.97 7.30
N GLY A 209 7.09 9.17 7.64
CA GLY A 209 6.68 10.20 6.70
C GLY A 209 5.23 10.12 6.25
N GLN A 210 4.40 9.19 6.77
CA GLN A 210 2.96 9.23 6.54
C GLN A 210 2.33 10.50 7.16
N LEU A 211 1.34 11.03 6.45
CA LEU A 211 0.38 12.02 6.95
C LEU A 211 -0.93 11.28 7.24
N THR A 212 -1.79 11.89 8.04
CA THR A 212 -3.16 11.36 8.21
C THR A 212 -4.03 11.62 6.97
N ALA A 213 -5.11 10.85 6.78
CA ALA A 213 -6.01 11.05 5.65
C ALA A 213 -6.62 12.46 5.63
N PRO A 214 -7.09 13.05 6.76
CA PRO A 214 -7.55 14.44 6.78
C PRO A 214 -6.48 15.46 6.36
N GLU A 215 -5.21 15.29 6.79
CA GLU A 215 -4.11 16.17 6.37
C GLU A 215 -3.86 16.07 4.86
N MET A 216 -3.87 14.85 4.30
CA MET A 216 -3.75 14.64 2.85
C MET A 216 -4.89 15.32 2.09
N ARG A 217 -6.14 15.19 2.55
CA ARG A 217 -7.31 15.85 1.97
C ARG A 217 -7.17 17.36 1.99
N GLN A 218 -6.71 17.91 3.11
CA GLN A 218 -6.47 19.36 3.22
C GLN A 218 -5.42 19.83 2.20
N LEU A 219 -4.33 19.11 2.03
CA LEU A 219 -3.31 19.45 1.04
C LEU A 219 -3.87 19.41 -0.38
N TYR A 220 -4.65 18.40 -0.76
CA TYR A 220 -5.27 18.34 -2.08
C TYR A 220 -6.24 19.49 -2.34
N ARG A 221 -7.03 19.90 -1.34
CA ARG A 221 -7.89 21.11 -1.47
C ARG A 221 -7.06 22.37 -1.71
N LEU A 222 -5.95 22.56 -0.97
CA LEU A 222 -5.04 23.69 -1.13
C LEU A 222 -4.36 23.71 -2.51
N LEU A 223 -4.08 22.54 -3.08
CA LEU A 223 -3.54 22.38 -4.43
C LEU A 223 -4.61 22.57 -5.53
N GLY A 224 -5.87 22.88 -5.17
CA GLY A 224 -6.95 23.06 -6.13
C GLY A 224 -7.42 21.74 -6.78
N VAL A 225 -7.08 20.61 -6.21
CA VAL A 225 -7.55 19.31 -6.68
C VAL A 225 -8.94 19.07 -6.11
N ASN A 226 -9.96 19.14 -6.99
CA ASN A 226 -11.35 18.94 -6.60
C ASN A 226 -11.55 17.49 -6.16
N TYR A 227 -12.04 17.34 -4.96
CA TYR A 227 -12.54 16.09 -4.40
C TYR A 227 -14.06 16.14 -4.49
N GLU A 228 -14.65 15.30 -5.33
CA GLU A 228 -16.07 15.03 -5.20
C GLU A 228 -16.22 14.10 -4.00
N ASP A 229 -16.77 14.63 -2.89
CA ASP A 229 -17.21 13.79 -1.79
C ASP A 229 -18.25 12.83 -2.37
N ASN A 230 -17.89 11.58 -2.58
CA ASN A 230 -18.87 10.53 -2.87
C ASN A 230 -19.79 10.42 -1.64
N LYS A 231 -20.94 11.11 -1.73
CA LYS A 231 -22.05 11.02 -0.78
C LYS A 231 -22.73 9.67 -0.87
#